data_15fcc62a22a1426b8943fdd0e6716296
#
_entry.id   15fcc62a22a1426b8943fdd0e6716296
#
_cell.length_a   1.000
_cell.length_b   1.000
_cell.length_c   1.000
_cell.angle_alpha   90.00
_cell.angle_beta   90.00
_cell.angle_gamma   90.00
#
_symmetry.space_group_name_H-M   'P 1'
#
loop_
_entity.id
_entity.type
_entity.pdbx_description
1 polymer ?
#
loop_
_entity_poly.entity_id
_entity_poly.type
_entity_poly.pdbx_seq_one_letter_code
_entity_poly.pdbx_strand_id
1 'polypeptide(L)'
;MQALRSYVRVDEHGVMRVGQSRVMLDSIVASFEQGYSAETMQQQYPALSLEEVYGAIAWYLAHTDEVSQYLKRQQAVWTQWREQAAREPGPVVQRLRAAQKRPGSETA
;
A
#
# COMPACT_ATOMS: atom_id res chain seq x y z
N MET A 1 -13.21 14.67 18.05
CA MET A 1 -12.32 13.59 18.42
C MET A 1 -10.99 13.71 17.72
N GLN A 2 -10.05 14.27 18.39
CA GLN A 2 -8.73 14.45 17.82
C GLN A 2 -7.94 13.14 17.76
N ALA A 3 -8.28 12.19 18.63
CA ALA A 3 -7.57 10.92 18.69
C ALA A 3 -7.62 10.17 17.34
N LEU A 4 -8.76 10.20 16.65
CA LEU A 4 -8.88 9.52 15.36
C LEU A 4 -8.02 10.14 14.29
N ARG A 5 -7.76 11.44 14.36
CA ARG A 5 -6.92 12.10 13.37
C ARG A 5 -5.47 11.67 13.46
N SER A 6 -5.01 11.35 14.67
CA SER A 6 -3.62 10.98 14.86
C SER A 6 -3.30 9.59 14.34
N TYR A 7 -4.30 8.78 14.01
CA TYR A 7 -4.09 7.44 13.51
C TYR A 7 -3.87 7.38 12.01
N VAL A 8 -4.30 8.41 11.27
CA VAL A 8 -4.07 8.47 9.83
C VAL A 8 -3.57 9.85 9.48
N ARG A 9 -2.47 9.91 8.76
CA ARG A 9 -1.92 11.16 8.27
C ARG A 9 -1.66 11.06 6.77
N VAL A 10 -1.65 12.19 6.10
CA VAL A 10 -1.32 12.25 4.68
C VAL A 10 0.07 12.83 4.58
N ASP A 11 0.97 12.12 3.91
CA ASP A 11 2.34 12.59 3.78
C ASP A 11 2.48 13.60 2.63
N GLU A 12 3.70 14.06 2.39
CA GLU A 12 3.97 15.09 1.39
C GLU A 12 3.68 14.62 -0.03
N HIS A 13 3.56 13.32 -0.25
CA HIS A 13 3.25 12.76 -1.56
C HIS A 13 1.78 12.40 -1.70
N GLY A 14 0.95 12.75 -0.74
CA GLY A 14 -0.47 12.43 -0.76
C GLY A 14 -0.81 11.01 -0.37
N VAL A 15 0.14 10.28 0.23
CA VAL A 15 -0.08 8.91 0.66
C VAL A 15 -0.60 8.91 2.09
N MET A 16 -1.68 8.17 2.34
CA MET A 16 -2.22 8.02 3.68
C MET A 16 -1.41 7.00 4.45
N ARG A 17 -0.88 7.42 5.60
CA ARG A 17 -0.03 6.61 6.46
C ARG A 17 -0.70 6.40 7.80
N VAL A 18 -0.39 5.28 8.45
CA VAL A 18 -0.95 4.97 9.75
C VAL A 18 -0.01 5.51 10.83
N GLY A 19 -0.54 6.37 11.68
CA GLY A 19 0.23 6.96 12.78
C GLY A 19 1.47 7.66 12.29
N GLN A 20 2.58 7.43 12.95
CA GLN A 20 3.87 7.97 12.55
C GLN A 20 4.71 6.94 11.79
N SER A 21 4.10 5.81 11.44
CA SER A 21 4.81 4.75 10.73
C SER A 21 4.84 5.02 9.24
N ARG A 22 5.58 4.16 8.52
CA ARG A 22 5.60 4.18 7.07
C ARG A 22 4.55 3.26 6.46
N VAL A 23 3.76 2.59 7.29
CA VAL A 23 2.74 1.68 6.80
C VAL A 23 1.63 2.50 6.16
N MET A 24 1.29 2.15 4.94
CA MET A 24 0.21 2.82 4.22
C MET A 24 -1.14 2.32 4.69
N LEU A 25 -2.10 3.23 4.76
CA LEU A 25 -3.48 2.86 5.08
C LEU A 25 -4.00 1.82 4.10
N ASP A 26 -3.54 1.87 2.85
CA ASP A 26 -3.89 0.91 1.80
C ASP A 26 -3.72 -0.53 2.28
N SER A 27 -2.61 -0.81 2.98
CA SER A 27 -2.32 -2.16 3.47
C SER A 27 -3.31 -2.59 4.54
N ILE A 28 -3.68 -1.68 5.42
CA ILE A 28 -4.65 -1.99 6.48
C ILE A 28 -6.04 -2.22 5.88
N VAL A 29 -6.43 -1.38 4.92
CA VAL A 29 -7.73 -1.54 4.27
C VAL A 29 -7.80 -2.87 3.52
N ALA A 30 -6.75 -3.23 2.80
CA ALA A 30 -6.71 -4.49 2.07
C ALA A 30 -6.84 -5.69 3.02
N SER A 31 -6.13 -5.66 4.13
CA SER A 31 -6.22 -6.74 5.12
C SER A 31 -7.61 -6.81 5.76
N PHE A 32 -8.18 -5.66 6.05
CA PHE A 32 -9.51 -5.59 6.62
C PHE A 32 -10.55 -6.17 5.67
N GLU A 33 -10.45 -5.83 4.38
CA GLU A 33 -11.37 -6.34 3.37
C GLU A 33 -11.22 -7.85 3.16
N GLN A 34 -10.04 -8.39 3.42
CA GLN A 34 -9.81 -9.83 3.37
C GLN A 34 -10.29 -10.56 4.61
N GLY A 35 -10.75 -9.83 5.61
CA GLY A 35 -11.29 -10.42 6.82
C GLY A 35 -10.27 -10.67 7.92
N TYR A 36 -9.08 -10.10 7.82
CA TYR A 36 -8.08 -10.26 8.87
C TYR A 36 -8.46 -9.46 10.10
N SER A 37 -8.19 -10.03 11.27
CA SER A 37 -8.41 -9.33 12.53
C SER A 37 -7.34 -8.26 12.75
N ALA A 38 -7.64 -7.32 13.64
CA ALA A 38 -6.66 -6.29 13.98
C ALA A 38 -5.40 -6.90 14.60
N GLU A 39 -5.57 -7.96 15.38
CA GLU A 39 -4.45 -8.65 16.00
C GLU A 39 -3.53 -9.28 14.94
N THR A 40 -4.11 -9.88 13.92
CA THR A 40 -3.33 -10.45 12.82
C THR A 40 -2.60 -9.35 12.04
N MET A 41 -3.29 -8.25 11.79
CA MET A 41 -2.65 -7.12 11.10
C MET A 41 -1.47 -6.57 11.89
N GLN A 42 -1.61 -6.48 13.21
CA GLN A 42 -0.53 -5.99 14.05
C GLN A 42 0.68 -6.91 13.98
N GLN A 43 0.45 -8.21 13.88
CA GLN A 43 1.53 -9.17 13.71
C GLN A 43 2.24 -9.00 12.37
N GLN A 44 1.49 -8.69 11.33
CA GLN A 44 2.06 -8.45 10.00
C GLN A 44 2.82 -7.14 9.92
N TYR A 45 2.41 -6.15 10.69
CA TYR A 45 3.01 -4.83 10.67
C TYR A 45 3.46 -4.46 12.08
N PRO A 46 4.56 -5.05 12.56
CA PRO A 46 4.98 -4.84 13.96
C PRO A 46 5.39 -3.41 14.28
N ALA A 47 5.57 -2.56 13.28
CA ALA A 47 5.80 -1.14 13.52
C ALA A 47 4.59 -0.44 14.08
N LEU A 48 3.40 -1.05 13.99
CA LEU A 48 2.16 -0.49 14.49
C LEU A 48 1.81 -1.12 15.82
N SER A 49 1.25 -0.32 16.72
CA SER A 49 0.62 -0.85 17.92
C SER A 49 -0.78 -1.35 17.58
N LEU A 50 -1.34 -2.19 18.44
CA LEU A 50 -2.70 -2.67 18.24
C LEU A 50 -3.69 -1.49 18.26
N GLU A 51 -3.43 -0.50 19.10
CA GLU A 51 -4.24 0.70 19.14
C GLU A 51 -4.23 1.42 17.79
N GLU A 52 -3.07 1.52 17.17
CA GLU A 52 -2.96 2.18 15.87
C GLU A 52 -3.71 1.43 14.78
N VAL A 53 -3.68 0.10 14.83
CA VAL A 53 -4.42 -0.71 13.86
C VAL A 53 -5.93 -0.49 14.02
N TYR A 54 -6.44 -0.56 15.25
CA TYR A 54 -7.85 -0.29 15.50
C TYR A 54 -8.23 1.14 15.13
N GLY A 55 -7.37 2.09 15.46
CA GLY A 55 -7.62 3.50 15.12
C GLY A 55 -7.69 3.73 13.62
N ALA A 56 -6.80 3.09 12.88
CA ALA A 56 -6.80 3.21 11.42
C ALA A 56 -8.07 2.60 10.83
N ILE A 57 -8.50 1.45 11.33
CA ILE A 57 -9.73 0.81 10.85
C ILE A 57 -10.93 1.70 11.15
N ALA A 58 -11.00 2.24 12.36
CA ALA A 58 -12.10 3.13 12.74
C ALA A 58 -12.12 4.37 11.86
N TRP A 59 -10.96 4.95 11.59
CA TRP A 59 -10.88 6.11 10.72
C TRP A 59 -11.37 5.78 9.30
N TYR A 60 -10.93 4.63 8.78
CA TYR A 60 -11.37 4.17 7.48
C TYR A 60 -12.89 4.02 7.41
N LEU A 61 -13.47 3.38 8.43
CA LEU A 61 -14.91 3.16 8.45
C LEU A 61 -15.70 4.47 8.54
N ALA A 62 -15.10 5.49 9.14
CA ALA A 62 -15.72 6.82 9.22
C ALA A 62 -15.54 7.62 7.93
N HIS A 63 -14.60 7.25 7.07
CA HIS A 63 -14.24 8.01 5.89
C HIS A 63 -14.18 7.12 4.64
N THR A 64 -15.12 6.19 4.51
CA THR A 64 -15.06 5.19 3.44
C THR A 64 -15.05 5.80 2.05
N ASP A 65 -15.85 6.87 1.83
CA ASP A 65 -15.88 7.51 0.51
C ASP A 65 -14.54 8.16 0.18
N GLU A 66 -13.97 8.86 1.14
CA GLU A 66 -12.69 9.52 0.94
C GLU A 66 -11.58 8.51 0.67
N VAL A 67 -11.58 7.42 1.42
CA VAL A 67 -10.58 6.35 1.24
C VAL A 67 -10.78 5.65 -0.10
N SER A 68 -12.02 5.39 -0.49
CA SER A 68 -12.29 4.77 -1.79
C SER A 68 -11.74 5.62 -2.94
N GLN A 69 -11.96 6.93 -2.88
CA GLN A 69 -11.43 7.82 -3.91
C GLN A 69 -9.91 7.86 -3.90
N TYR A 70 -9.33 7.86 -2.70
CA TYR A 70 -7.88 7.81 -2.55
C TYR A 70 -7.30 6.54 -3.18
N LEU A 71 -7.91 5.39 -2.89
CA LEU A 71 -7.43 4.12 -3.44
C LEU A 71 -7.54 4.07 -4.96
N LYS A 72 -8.60 4.64 -5.50
CA LYS A 72 -8.75 4.72 -6.96
C LYS A 72 -7.65 5.57 -7.58
N ARG A 73 -7.32 6.70 -6.96
CA ARG A 73 -6.25 7.56 -7.45
C ARG A 73 -4.90 6.84 -7.39
N GLN A 74 -4.66 6.12 -6.30
CA GLN A 74 -3.41 5.37 -6.15
C GLN A 74 -3.31 4.28 -7.23
N GLN A 75 -4.39 3.60 -7.50
CA GLN A 75 -4.40 2.56 -8.53
C GLN A 75 -4.17 3.15 -9.91
N ALA A 76 -4.75 4.30 -10.20
CA ALA A 76 -4.53 4.96 -11.48
C ALA A 76 -3.07 5.34 -11.67
N VAL A 77 -2.43 5.84 -10.61
CA VAL A 77 -1.01 6.18 -10.66
C VAL A 77 -0.16 4.93 -10.92
N TRP A 78 -0.46 3.82 -10.20
CA TRP A 78 0.26 2.57 -10.41
C TRP A 78 0.08 2.04 -11.81
N THR A 79 -1.13 2.14 -12.37
CA THR A 79 -1.41 1.69 -13.72
C THR A 79 -0.61 2.50 -14.74
N GLN A 80 -0.58 3.81 -14.59
CA GLN A 80 0.22 4.66 -15.46
C GLN A 80 1.70 4.32 -15.38
N TRP A 81 2.19 4.08 -14.19
CA TRP A 81 3.59 3.71 -14.01
C TRP A 81 3.92 2.42 -14.72
N ARG A 82 3.07 1.42 -14.60
CA ARG A 82 3.29 0.13 -15.25
C ARG A 82 3.23 0.25 -16.77
N GLU A 83 2.28 1.01 -17.28
CA GLU A 83 2.15 1.22 -18.72
C GLU A 83 3.37 1.95 -19.27
N GLN A 84 3.81 2.98 -18.57
CA GLN A 84 4.97 3.74 -19.01
C GLN A 84 6.24 2.90 -18.96
N ALA A 85 6.41 2.11 -17.91
CA ALA A 85 7.56 1.23 -17.80
C ALA A 85 7.55 0.16 -18.89
N ALA A 86 6.38 -0.29 -19.30
CA ALA A 86 6.27 -1.28 -20.37
C ALA A 86 6.64 -0.67 -21.72
N ARG A 87 6.30 0.59 -21.95
CA ARG A 87 6.61 1.27 -23.22
C ARG A 87 8.06 1.72 -23.33
N GLU A 88 8.61 2.23 -22.22
CA GLU A 88 9.95 2.77 -22.19
C GLU A 88 10.69 2.27 -20.96
N PRO A 89 11.02 0.98 -20.94
CA PRO A 89 11.69 0.43 -19.76
C PRO A 89 13.09 0.98 -19.62
N GLY A 90 13.44 1.32 -18.38
CA GLY A 90 14.79 1.75 -18.07
C GLY A 90 15.78 0.61 -18.14
N PRO A 91 17.08 0.93 -17.98
CA PRO A 91 18.11 -0.10 -18.13
C PRO A 91 17.96 -1.28 -17.20
N VAL A 92 17.53 -1.04 -15.97
CA VAL A 92 17.35 -2.13 -15.00
C VAL A 92 16.25 -3.08 -15.45
N VAL A 93 15.14 -2.53 -15.92
CA VAL A 93 14.02 -3.34 -16.40
C VAL A 93 14.44 -4.14 -17.63
N GLN A 94 15.19 -3.52 -18.54
CA GLN A 94 15.68 -4.22 -19.71
C GLN A 94 16.59 -5.38 -19.33
N ARG A 95 17.46 -5.19 -18.34
CA ARG A 95 18.31 -6.27 -17.86
C ARG A 95 17.53 -7.41 -17.27
N LEU A 96 16.51 -7.09 -16.49
CA LEU A 96 15.68 -8.12 -15.89
C LEU A 96 14.93 -8.91 -16.95
N ARG A 97 14.42 -8.24 -17.96
CA ARG A 97 13.75 -8.92 -19.07
C ARG A 97 14.70 -9.81 -19.85
N ALA A 98 15.89 -9.32 -20.10
CA ALA A 98 16.89 -10.10 -20.81
C ALA A 98 17.27 -11.35 -20.02
N ALA A 99 17.43 -11.22 -18.71
CA ALA A 99 17.73 -12.36 -17.86
C ALA A 99 16.62 -13.39 -17.86
N GLN A 100 15.39 -12.94 -17.85
CA GLN A 100 14.24 -13.84 -17.86
C GLN A 100 14.09 -14.58 -19.18
N LYS A 101 14.53 -13.96 -20.27
CA LYS A 101 14.39 -14.57 -21.61
C LYS A 101 15.53 -15.48 -21.97
N ARG A 102 16.56 -15.58 -21.15
CA ARG A 102 17.70 -16.45 -21.47
C ARG A 102 17.33 -17.91 -21.32
N PRO A 103 17.31 -18.67 -22.41
CA PRO A 103 16.94 -20.09 -22.30
C PRO A 103 17.93 -20.89 -21.48
N GLY A 104 19.20 -20.57 -21.58
CA GLY A 104 20.21 -21.29 -20.87
C GLY A 104 20.06 -21.24 -19.37
N SER A 105 19.61 -20.12 -18.84
CA SER A 105 19.41 -19.98 -17.42
C SER A 105 18.19 -20.76 -16.94
N GLU A 106 17.27 -21.03 -17.80
CA GLU A 106 16.08 -21.79 -17.44
C GLU A 106 16.34 -23.28 -17.38
N THR A 107 17.18 -23.75 -18.25
CA THR A 107 17.41 -25.18 -18.38
C THR A 107 18.53 -25.69 -17.52
N ALA A 108 19.25 -24.81 -16.94
CA ALA A 108 20.38 -25.19 -16.10
C ALA A 108 19.97 -26.04 -14.90
#